data_c4eb84f543bb87e985b6a81a1ec3b131
#
_entry.id   c4eb84f543bb87e985b6a81a1ec3b131
#
_cell.length_a   1.000
_cell.length_b   1.000
_cell.length_c   1.000
_cell.angle_alpha   90.00
_cell.angle_beta   90.00
_cell.angle_gamma   90.00
#
_symmetry.space_group_name_H-M   'P 1'
#
loop_
_entity.id
_entity.type
_entity.pdbx_description
1 polymer ?
#
loop_
_entity_poly.entity_id
_entity_poly.type
_entity_poly.pdbx_seq_one_letter_code
_entity_poly.pdbx_strand_id
1 'polypeptide(L)'
;MFVLFDAMGADAAPRSIQIEDMALGGIYPSSTESDVRNVYGAPDREEEVPGNAWGDTKIVYYGTGYSMSYFGRKFDTDHTYVLNIVTTNPAISMPSGIHVGMHITEALAVFSDLKKISSNHYGSPHLWGTSGIKGQPFQRILSIEVDQQQVIKQIRILDVYDPEVNLNAI
;
A
#
# COMPACT_ATOMS: atom_id res chain seq x y z
N MET A 1 30.88 6.20 35.21
CA MET A 1 30.19 7.19 34.39
C MET A 1 29.10 6.42 33.59
N PHE A 2 27.90 6.38 34.17
CA PHE A 2 26.77 5.71 33.52
C PHE A 2 26.12 6.68 32.54
N VAL A 3 26.10 6.35 31.29
CA VAL A 3 25.29 7.06 30.26
C VAL A 3 23.89 6.47 30.33
N LEU A 4 22.97 7.20 30.92
CA LEU A 4 21.54 6.93 30.80
C LEU A 4 21.12 7.20 29.34
N PHE A 5 20.81 6.15 28.62
CA PHE A 5 20.01 6.26 27.39
C PHE A 5 18.58 6.59 27.84
N ASP A 6 18.20 7.84 27.71
CA ASP A 6 16.80 8.25 27.75
C ASP A 6 16.14 7.63 26.52
N ALA A 7 15.38 6.58 26.76
CA ALA A 7 14.38 6.08 25.81
C ALA A 7 13.21 7.10 25.79
N MET A 8 13.38 8.18 25.05
CA MET A 8 12.27 9.08 24.71
C MET A 8 11.44 8.41 23.58
N GLY A 9 10.69 7.38 23.94
CA GLY A 9 9.49 7.01 23.25
C GLY A 9 8.38 7.95 23.68
N ALA A 10 8.31 9.16 23.13
CA ALA A 10 7.08 9.93 23.24
C ALA A 10 6.01 9.13 22.50
N ASP A 11 5.03 8.58 23.22
CA ASP A 11 3.79 8.05 22.66
C ASP A 11 3.09 9.20 21.94
N ALA A 12 3.40 9.35 20.65
CA ALA A 12 2.68 10.28 19.81
C ALA A 12 1.21 9.84 19.77
N ALA A 13 0.29 10.75 20.07
CA ALA A 13 -1.14 10.44 20.01
C ALA A 13 -1.50 9.87 18.61
N PRO A 14 -2.40 8.88 18.55
CA PRO A 14 -2.85 8.32 17.28
C PRO A 14 -3.38 9.43 16.36
N ARG A 15 -3.00 9.38 15.09
CA ARG A 15 -3.38 10.36 14.07
C ARG A 15 -4.14 9.72 12.91
N SER A 16 -4.80 10.52 12.11
CA SER A 16 -5.42 10.05 10.87
C SER A 16 -4.37 9.65 9.85
N ILE A 17 -4.68 8.60 9.08
CA ILE A 17 -3.88 8.17 7.94
C ILE A 17 -3.87 9.28 6.89
N GLN A 18 -2.69 9.58 6.35
CA GLN A 18 -2.50 10.50 5.24
C GLN A 18 -2.05 9.73 3.99
N ILE A 19 -2.16 10.36 2.82
CA ILE A 19 -1.80 9.71 1.56
C ILE A 19 -0.29 9.35 1.51
N GLU A 20 0.53 10.12 2.20
CA GLU A 20 1.98 9.92 2.34
C GLU A 20 2.33 8.70 3.20
N ASP A 21 1.40 8.23 4.03
CA ASP A 21 1.57 6.99 4.81
C ASP A 21 1.38 5.75 3.94
N MET A 22 0.70 5.89 2.81
CA MET A 22 0.28 4.77 1.98
C MET A 22 1.35 4.38 0.95
N ALA A 23 2.50 3.94 1.47
CA ALA A 23 3.56 3.28 0.72
C ALA A 23 3.93 1.95 1.38
N LEU A 24 4.49 1.04 0.61
CA LEU A 24 5.12 -0.18 1.11
C LEU A 24 6.52 -0.30 0.50
N GLY A 25 7.54 -0.42 1.37
CA GLY A 25 8.93 -0.52 0.93
C GLY A 25 9.40 0.69 0.10
N GLY A 26 8.85 1.88 0.36
CA GLY A 26 9.17 3.10 -0.37
C GLY A 26 8.45 3.26 -1.72
N ILE A 27 7.57 2.32 -2.09
CA ILE A 27 6.78 2.40 -3.33
C ILE A 27 5.35 2.81 -2.99
N TYR A 28 4.86 3.80 -3.73
CA TYR A 28 3.48 4.28 -3.66
C TYR A 28 2.66 3.68 -4.82
N PRO A 29 1.36 3.42 -4.65
CA PRO A 29 0.49 3.40 -5.82
C PRO A 29 0.65 4.72 -6.60
N SER A 30 0.57 4.67 -7.91
CA SER A 30 0.93 5.73 -8.86
C SER A 30 2.44 5.94 -9.09
N SER A 31 3.35 5.21 -8.44
CA SER A 31 4.74 5.10 -8.91
C SER A 31 4.79 4.46 -10.29
N THR A 32 5.72 4.88 -11.13
CA THR A 32 5.94 4.23 -12.42
C THR A 32 6.65 2.89 -12.26
N GLU A 33 6.56 2.01 -13.25
CA GLU A 33 7.38 0.79 -13.26
C GLU A 33 8.88 1.12 -13.26
N SER A 34 9.28 2.23 -13.90
CA SER A 34 10.65 2.74 -13.88
C SER A 34 11.09 3.11 -12.46
N ASP A 35 10.23 3.77 -11.66
CA ASP A 35 10.53 4.08 -10.27
C ASP A 35 10.76 2.82 -9.45
N VAL A 36 9.90 1.81 -9.62
CA VAL A 36 10.02 0.52 -8.93
C VAL A 36 11.33 -0.18 -9.29
N ARG A 37 11.69 -0.22 -10.58
CA ARG A 37 12.94 -0.82 -11.05
C ARG A 37 14.18 -0.05 -10.57
N ASN A 38 14.09 1.24 -10.39
CA ASN A 38 15.18 2.05 -9.81
C ASN A 38 15.44 1.69 -8.35
N VAL A 39 14.41 1.29 -7.59
CA VAL A 39 14.55 0.91 -6.17
C VAL A 39 14.92 -0.55 -6.01
N TYR A 40 14.26 -1.46 -6.74
CA TYR A 40 14.35 -2.91 -6.54
C TYR A 40 15.08 -3.66 -7.64
N GLY A 41 15.42 -3.00 -8.75
CA GLY A 41 15.99 -3.66 -9.93
C GLY A 41 14.93 -4.38 -10.77
N ALA A 42 15.38 -5.40 -11.51
CA ALA A 42 14.46 -6.25 -12.26
C ALA A 42 13.68 -7.16 -11.29
N PRO A 43 12.38 -7.39 -11.54
CA PRO A 43 11.60 -8.32 -10.73
C PRO A 43 12.10 -9.77 -10.92
N ASP A 44 11.91 -10.59 -9.90
CA ASP A 44 12.26 -12.03 -9.96
C ASP A 44 11.29 -12.80 -10.84
N ARG A 45 10.05 -12.34 -10.94
CA ARG A 45 9.00 -12.93 -11.78
C ARG A 45 8.01 -11.86 -12.23
N GLU A 46 7.57 -11.98 -13.46
CA GLU A 46 6.47 -11.20 -14.04
C GLU A 46 5.37 -12.14 -14.52
N GLU A 47 4.12 -11.68 -14.45
CA GLU A 47 2.94 -12.40 -14.89
C GLU A 47 1.95 -11.42 -15.51
N GLU A 48 1.47 -11.73 -16.71
CA GLU A 48 0.40 -10.96 -17.34
C GLU A 48 -0.90 -11.76 -17.27
N VAL A 49 -1.93 -11.14 -16.69
CA VAL A 49 -3.26 -11.72 -16.58
C VAL A 49 -4.16 -10.99 -17.57
N PRO A 50 -4.68 -11.71 -18.60
CA PRO A 50 -5.61 -11.11 -19.53
C PRO A 50 -6.83 -10.53 -18.80
N GLY A 51 -7.17 -9.31 -19.14
CA GLY A 51 -8.29 -8.59 -18.56
C GLY A 51 -9.48 -8.50 -19.49
N ASN A 52 -10.07 -7.33 -19.55
CA ASN A 52 -11.24 -7.02 -20.38
C ASN A 52 -10.91 -5.97 -21.46
N ALA A 53 -11.94 -5.42 -22.09
CA ALA A 53 -11.77 -4.37 -23.12
C ALA A 53 -11.01 -3.11 -22.64
N TRP A 54 -10.81 -2.92 -21.33
CA TRP A 54 -10.13 -1.77 -20.72
C TRP A 54 -8.63 -2.01 -20.53
N GLY A 55 -8.18 -3.26 -20.44
CA GLY A 55 -6.77 -3.60 -20.31
C GLY A 55 -6.50 -4.93 -19.61
N ASP A 56 -5.22 -5.26 -19.56
CA ASP A 56 -4.68 -6.43 -18.87
C ASP A 56 -4.06 -6.03 -17.53
N THR A 57 -3.78 -7.00 -16.67
CA THR A 57 -3.07 -6.79 -15.42
C THR A 57 -1.68 -7.42 -15.52
N LYS A 58 -0.65 -6.65 -15.26
CA LYS A 58 0.71 -7.15 -15.10
C LYS A 58 1.04 -7.19 -13.61
N ILE A 59 1.52 -8.31 -13.12
CA ILE A 59 1.94 -8.51 -11.74
C ILE A 59 3.45 -8.77 -11.71
N VAL A 60 4.18 -8.04 -10.90
CA VAL A 60 5.61 -8.23 -10.67
C VAL A 60 5.87 -8.65 -9.24
N TYR A 61 6.86 -9.51 -9.04
CA TYR A 61 7.21 -10.09 -7.75
C TYR A 61 8.67 -9.82 -7.43
N TYR A 62 8.93 -9.41 -6.19
CA TYR A 62 10.25 -9.13 -5.64
C TYR A 62 10.47 -9.96 -4.38
N GLY A 63 11.44 -10.86 -4.41
CA GLY A 63 11.70 -11.78 -3.32
C GLY A 63 10.49 -12.62 -2.93
N THR A 64 10.37 -12.91 -1.65
CA THR A 64 9.24 -13.66 -1.11
C THR A 64 8.22 -12.71 -0.50
N GLY A 65 6.98 -12.76 -1.02
CA GLY A 65 5.85 -12.10 -0.40
C GLY A 65 5.76 -10.58 -0.63
N TYR A 66 6.40 -10.04 -1.68
CA TYR A 66 6.23 -8.65 -2.07
C TYR A 66 5.89 -8.58 -3.56
N SER A 67 4.78 -7.93 -3.90
CA SER A 67 4.31 -7.85 -5.28
C SER A 67 3.57 -6.54 -5.55
N MET A 68 3.57 -6.16 -6.83
CA MET A 68 2.86 -5.00 -7.34
C MET A 68 2.10 -5.38 -8.59
N SER A 69 0.94 -4.76 -8.79
CA SER A 69 0.18 -4.91 -10.02
C SER A 69 0.01 -3.58 -10.74
N TYR A 70 0.09 -3.67 -12.04
CA TYR A 70 -0.13 -2.59 -12.99
C TYR A 70 -1.32 -2.95 -13.87
N PHE A 71 -2.04 -1.96 -14.32
CA PHE A 71 -3.17 -2.14 -15.22
C PHE A 71 -2.99 -1.29 -16.48
N GLY A 72 -3.23 -1.85 -17.66
CA GLY A 72 -3.12 -1.11 -18.90
C GLY A 72 -3.27 -1.98 -20.15
N ARG A 73 -3.32 -1.33 -21.31
CA ARG A 73 -3.35 -2.01 -22.61
C ARG A 73 -1.96 -2.32 -23.17
N LYS A 74 -0.97 -1.56 -22.72
CA LYS A 74 0.44 -1.71 -23.04
C LYS A 74 1.24 -1.34 -21.81
N PHE A 75 2.20 -2.17 -21.47
CA PHE A 75 3.09 -1.94 -20.33
C PHE A 75 4.36 -1.26 -20.83
N ASP A 76 4.41 0.04 -20.66
CA ASP A 76 5.55 0.92 -20.90
C ASP A 76 6.08 1.35 -19.53
N THR A 77 7.36 1.17 -19.28
CA THR A 77 7.96 1.38 -17.95
C THR A 77 7.79 2.81 -17.39
N ASP A 78 7.67 3.79 -18.27
CA ASP A 78 7.55 5.20 -17.87
C ASP A 78 6.10 5.68 -17.73
N HIS A 79 5.15 4.95 -18.33
CA HIS A 79 3.73 5.31 -18.35
C HIS A 79 2.82 4.24 -17.73
N THR A 80 3.41 3.19 -17.18
CA THR A 80 2.70 2.15 -16.45
C THR A 80 2.83 2.39 -14.97
N TYR A 81 1.70 2.54 -14.29
CA TYR A 81 1.64 2.96 -12.89
C TYR A 81 1.17 1.82 -12.00
N VAL A 82 1.79 1.73 -10.82
CA VAL A 82 1.39 0.80 -9.77
C VAL A 82 -0.02 1.14 -9.30
N LEU A 83 -0.93 0.16 -9.32
CA LEU A 83 -2.28 0.28 -8.77
C LEU A 83 -2.43 -0.42 -7.43
N ASN A 84 -1.72 -1.52 -7.23
CA ASN A 84 -1.87 -2.34 -6.04
C ASN A 84 -0.49 -2.82 -5.59
N ILE A 85 -0.23 -2.71 -4.31
CA ILE A 85 0.99 -3.19 -3.65
C ILE A 85 0.57 -4.14 -2.54
N VAL A 86 1.16 -5.32 -2.49
CA VAL A 86 0.86 -6.33 -1.47
C VAL A 86 2.15 -6.82 -0.86
N THR A 87 2.18 -6.92 0.46
CA THR A 87 3.27 -7.58 1.16
C THR A 87 2.77 -8.59 2.20
N THR A 88 3.42 -9.73 2.25
CA THR A 88 3.44 -10.70 3.35
C THR A 88 4.83 -10.82 3.95
N ASN A 89 5.78 -9.99 3.47
CA ASN A 89 7.18 -9.98 3.89
C ASN A 89 7.37 -9.02 5.07
N PRO A 90 7.83 -9.48 6.23
CA PRO A 90 8.04 -8.63 7.41
C PRO A 90 9.17 -7.59 7.24
N ALA A 91 10.03 -7.73 6.23
CA ALA A 91 11.08 -6.75 5.93
C ALA A 91 10.55 -5.53 5.16
N ILE A 92 9.32 -5.58 4.65
CA ILE A 92 8.68 -4.50 3.91
C ILE A 92 7.71 -3.77 4.83
N SER A 93 7.97 -2.49 5.10
CA SER A 93 7.17 -1.67 6.01
C SER A 93 6.53 -0.48 5.30
N MET A 94 5.49 0.05 5.94
CA MET A 94 4.96 1.39 5.67
C MET A 94 5.91 2.48 6.21
N PRO A 95 5.80 3.74 5.75
CA PRO A 95 6.57 4.86 6.32
C PRO A 95 6.39 5.03 7.83
N SER A 96 5.24 4.65 8.35
CA SER A 96 4.92 4.63 9.79
C SER A 96 5.63 3.51 10.57
N GLY A 97 6.36 2.61 9.91
CA GLY A 97 7.00 1.44 10.51
C GLY A 97 6.09 0.21 10.63
N ILE A 98 4.81 0.31 10.29
CA ILE A 98 3.89 -0.83 10.33
C ILE A 98 4.32 -1.88 9.29
N HIS A 99 4.43 -3.13 9.74
CA HIS A 99 4.88 -4.26 8.90
C HIS A 99 4.18 -5.58 9.31
N VAL A 100 4.32 -6.58 8.46
CA VAL A 100 3.86 -7.95 8.73
C VAL A 100 4.60 -8.53 9.94
N GLY A 101 3.88 -9.20 10.83
CA GLY A 101 4.39 -9.75 12.08
C GLY A 101 4.11 -8.90 13.31
N MET A 102 3.73 -7.61 13.16
CA MET A 102 3.29 -6.78 14.27
C MET A 102 1.89 -7.17 14.74
N HIS A 103 1.58 -6.95 16.01
CA HIS A 103 0.21 -7.07 16.50
C HIS A 103 -0.62 -5.85 16.05
N ILE A 104 -1.87 -6.05 15.66
CA ILE A 104 -2.71 -4.98 15.11
C ILE A 104 -2.90 -3.79 16.05
N THR A 105 -2.81 -4.00 17.35
CA THR A 105 -2.90 -2.90 18.34
C THR A 105 -1.79 -1.87 18.17
N GLU A 106 -0.63 -2.27 17.67
CA GLU A 106 0.47 -1.34 17.36
C GLU A 106 0.09 -0.42 16.19
N ALA A 107 -0.54 -0.98 15.13
CA ALA A 107 -1.05 -0.17 14.02
C ALA A 107 -2.20 0.76 14.45
N LEU A 108 -3.09 0.29 15.33
CA LEU A 108 -4.18 1.09 15.89
C LEU A 108 -3.66 2.20 16.85
N ALA A 109 -2.50 2.01 17.47
CA ALA A 109 -1.85 3.04 18.25
C ALA A 109 -1.25 4.17 17.39
N VAL A 110 -0.92 3.87 16.12
CA VAL A 110 -0.43 4.87 15.16
C VAL A 110 -1.58 5.59 14.45
N PHE A 111 -2.60 4.83 13.99
CA PHE A 111 -3.68 5.35 13.16
C PHE A 111 -5.04 5.24 13.83
N SER A 112 -5.61 6.39 14.19
CA SER A 112 -6.91 6.50 14.88
C SER A 112 -8.11 6.14 14.02
N ASP A 113 -7.98 6.22 12.71
CA ASP A 113 -9.04 5.98 11.72
C ASP A 113 -8.93 4.61 11.01
N LEU A 114 -7.94 3.79 11.36
CA LEU A 114 -7.89 2.40 10.97
C LEU A 114 -9.00 1.62 11.70
N LYS A 115 -9.93 1.03 10.96
CA LYS A 115 -11.13 0.39 11.51
C LYS A 115 -11.20 -1.08 11.21
N LYS A 116 -11.72 -1.84 12.18
CA LYS A 116 -12.04 -3.25 11.98
C LYS A 116 -13.25 -3.38 11.03
N ILE A 117 -13.06 -4.12 9.94
CA ILE A 117 -14.08 -4.39 8.91
C ILE A 117 -14.70 -5.77 9.14
N SER A 118 -13.88 -6.76 9.49
CA SER A 118 -14.30 -8.11 9.83
C SER A 118 -13.41 -8.72 10.92
N SER A 119 -13.62 -9.99 11.27
CA SER A 119 -12.84 -10.69 12.31
C SER A 119 -11.32 -10.66 12.08
N ASN A 120 -10.92 -10.67 10.81
CA ASN A 120 -9.52 -10.78 10.38
C ASN A 120 -9.09 -9.65 9.44
N HIS A 121 -9.86 -8.57 9.32
CA HIS A 121 -9.60 -7.50 8.36
C HIS A 121 -9.81 -6.12 8.96
N TYR A 122 -8.83 -5.24 8.72
CA TYR A 122 -8.85 -3.82 9.06
C TYR A 122 -8.64 -2.99 7.80
N GLY A 123 -9.25 -1.82 7.74
CA GLY A 123 -9.14 -0.92 6.60
C GLY A 123 -9.09 0.54 7.01
N SER A 124 -8.48 1.35 6.14
CA SER A 124 -8.51 2.81 6.25
C SER A 124 -9.81 3.38 5.68
N PRO A 125 -10.12 4.65 6.01
CA PRO A 125 -10.97 5.45 5.15
C PRO A 125 -10.43 5.50 3.72
N HIS A 126 -11.31 5.75 2.76
CA HIS A 126 -10.89 6.00 1.39
C HIS A 126 -10.27 7.39 1.32
N LEU A 127 -8.99 7.47 0.92
CA LEU A 127 -8.32 8.74 0.69
C LEU A 127 -8.40 9.11 -0.78
N TRP A 128 -8.91 10.31 -1.04
CA TRP A 128 -9.03 10.83 -2.39
C TRP A 128 -7.75 11.52 -2.85
N GLY A 129 -7.40 11.31 -4.10
CA GLY A 129 -6.25 11.94 -4.74
C GLY A 129 -6.41 12.03 -6.25
N THR A 130 -5.46 12.71 -6.89
CA THR A 130 -5.32 12.74 -8.36
C THR A 130 -4.05 12.01 -8.73
N SER A 131 -4.15 11.04 -9.63
CA SER A 131 -2.98 10.28 -10.08
C SER A 131 -2.21 11.00 -11.18
N GLY A 132 -0.97 10.55 -11.40
CA GLY A 132 -0.21 10.90 -12.61
C GLY A 132 -0.84 10.41 -13.91
N ILE A 133 -1.83 9.52 -13.87
CA ILE A 133 -2.58 9.04 -15.04
C ILE A 133 -3.56 10.13 -15.45
N LYS A 134 -3.10 11.11 -16.24
CA LYS A 134 -3.90 12.20 -16.80
C LYS A 134 -4.75 12.97 -15.79
N GLY A 135 -4.29 13.06 -14.53
CA GLY A 135 -5.04 13.75 -13.48
C GLY A 135 -6.35 13.09 -13.09
N GLN A 136 -6.53 11.80 -13.35
CA GLN A 136 -7.74 11.09 -12.98
C GLN A 136 -7.87 10.94 -11.46
N PRO A 137 -9.09 11.11 -10.92
CA PRO A 137 -9.33 10.87 -9.50
C PRO A 137 -9.18 9.38 -9.17
N PHE A 138 -8.67 9.11 -7.99
CA PHE A 138 -8.60 7.75 -7.45
C PHE A 138 -8.98 7.74 -5.97
N GLN A 139 -9.38 6.58 -5.49
CA GLN A 139 -9.51 6.29 -4.06
C GLN A 139 -8.39 5.35 -3.64
N ARG A 140 -7.56 5.77 -2.68
CA ARG A 140 -6.52 4.93 -2.10
C ARG A 140 -7.00 4.29 -0.82
N ILE A 141 -6.82 3.00 -0.71
CA ILE A 141 -7.32 2.18 0.39
C ILE A 141 -6.15 1.39 0.98
N LEU A 142 -5.99 1.44 2.30
CA LEU A 142 -5.15 0.53 3.06
C LEU A 142 -6.01 -0.63 3.57
N SER A 143 -5.54 -1.85 3.37
CA SER A 143 -6.17 -3.09 3.85
C SER A 143 -5.13 -3.93 4.58
N ILE A 144 -5.45 -4.32 5.81
CA ILE A 144 -4.58 -5.14 6.67
C ILE A 144 -5.33 -6.41 7.04
N GLU A 145 -4.77 -7.57 6.69
CA GLU A 145 -5.25 -8.84 7.17
C GLU A 145 -4.45 -9.31 8.39
N VAL A 146 -5.16 -9.87 9.37
CA VAL A 146 -4.57 -10.45 10.57
C VAL A 146 -4.92 -11.93 10.71
N ASP A 147 -4.15 -12.66 11.48
CA ASP A 147 -4.45 -14.03 11.89
C ASP A 147 -5.39 -14.07 13.11
N GLN A 148 -5.59 -15.28 13.65
CA GLN A 148 -6.45 -15.51 14.83
C GLN A 148 -5.88 -14.87 16.09
N GLN A 149 -4.56 -14.67 16.17
CA GLN A 149 -3.86 -14.00 17.25
C GLN A 149 -3.77 -12.47 17.06
N GLN A 150 -4.45 -11.93 16.04
CA GLN A 150 -4.44 -10.52 15.67
C GLN A 150 -3.03 -10.01 15.26
N VAL A 151 -2.18 -10.91 14.72
CA VAL A 151 -0.90 -10.56 14.12
C VAL A 151 -1.09 -10.27 12.64
N ILE A 152 -0.51 -9.18 12.16
CA ILE A 152 -0.59 -8.76 10.76
C ILE A 152 0.12 -9.80 9.89
N LYS A 153 -0.59 -10.39 8.94
CA LYS A 153 -0.07 -11.36 7.98
C LYS A 153 0.03 -10.83 6.55
N GLN A 154 -0.75 -9.79 6.22
CA GLN A 154 -0.69 -9.13 4.93
C GLN A 154 -1.07 -7.66 5.05
N ILE A 155 -0.35 -6.83 4.28
CA ILE A 155 -0.69 -5.42 4.08
C ILE A 155 -0.87 -5.21 2.57
N ARG A 156 -1.94 -4.51 2.21
CA ARG A 156 -2.25 -4.12 0.82
C ARG A 156 -2.55 -2.63 0.77
N ILE A 157 -2.04 -1.96 -0.25
CA ILE A 157 -2.43 -0.60 -0.62
C ILE A 157 -2.90 -0.63 -2.07
N LEU A 158 -4.09 -0.11 -2.31
CA LEU A 158 -4.79 -0.21 -3.60
C LEU A 158 -5.33 1.16 -4.00
N ASP A 159 -5.06 1.56 -5.26
CA ASP A 159 -5.77 2.66 -5.91
C ASP A 159 -6.93 2.11 -6.74
N VAL A 160 -8.12 2.59 -6.46
CA VAL A 160 -9.34 2.28 -7.22
C VAL A 160 -9.68 3.49 -8.08
N TYR A 161 -9.70 3.28 -9.38
CA TYR A 161 -10.15 4.27 -10.35
C TYR A 161 -11.60 3.98 -10.68
N ASP A 162 -12.48 4.90 -10.31
CA ASP A 162 -13.88 4.83 -10.68
C ASP A 162 -14.20 6.02 -11.59
N PRO A 163 -14.37 5.78 -12.91
CA PRO A 163 -14.71 6.83 -13.84
C PRO A 163 -16.12 7.39 -13.63
N GLU A 164 -16.96 6.69 -12.86
CA GLU A 164 -18.34 7.10 -12.56
C GLU A 164 -18.49 7.82 -11.24
N VAL A 165 -17.42 7.92 -10.43
CA VAL A 165 -17.45 8.66 -9.17
C VAL A 165 -17.56 10.15 -9.48
N ASN A 166 -18.75 10.68 -9.26
CA ASN A 166 -19.02 12.09 -9.32
C ASN A 166 -18.41 12.77 -8.07
N LEU A 167 -17.22 13.34 -8.22
CA LEU A 167 -16.50 14.05 -7.15
C LEU A 167 -17.29 15.25 -6.58
N ASN A 168 -18.38 15.67 -7.23
CA ASN A 168 -19.25 16.76 -6.77
C ASN A 168 -20.39 16.26 -5.85
N ALA A 169 -20.47 14.98 -5.59
CA ALA A 169 -21.51 14.37 -4.74
C ALA A 169 -21.00 14.01 -3.32
N ILE A 170 -19.79 14.45 -2.95
CA ILE A 170 -19.17 14.23 -1.63
C ILE A 170 -19.12 15.54 -0.87
#